data_2c19a9ab0da2414266b56986884db235
#
_entry.id   2c19a9ab0da2414266b56986884db235
#
_cell.length_a   1.000
_cell.length_b   1.000
_cell.length_c   1.000
_cell.angle_alpha   90.00
_cell.angle_beta   90.00
_cell.angle_gamma   90.00
#
_symmetry.space_group_name_H-M   'P 1'
#
loop_
_entity.id
_entity.type
_entity.pdbx_description
1 polymer ?
#
loop_
_entity_poly.entity_id
_entity_poly.type
_entity_poly.pdbx_seq_one_letter_code
_entity_poly.pdbx_strand_id
1 'polypeptide(L)'
;MASSGQKYHLRSQRTQEGLAVAQIMDPRLVILSRGPQLYSTKRIADEAEKAGWAVKILDPLKIGPPPFGDNKKSELQHKGWAIDCEAIIPRIGYSITEKGTDRVRDFERMGVIVMNSSDGIKRSRDKLIAGQALAEGGIPVPITAQIVTWEDTNRAITRVGGTPCVVKSTEGTHGSGVFLAHTEQHARQLVYQMLERGMRPLVQEYIEESHGKDIRALVVGGK
;
A
#
# COMPACT_ATOMS: atom_id res chain seq x y z
N MET A 1 27.49 30.39 3.09
CA MET A 1 26.43 29.39 3.29
C MET A 1 26.72 28.24 2.35
N ALA A 2 27.32 27.19 2.86
CA ALA A 2 27.85 26.09 2.06
C ALA A 2 26.78 25.01 1.89
N SER A 3 26.48 24.68 0.63
CA SER A 3 25.66 23.57 0.21
C SER A 3 26.35 22.27 0.61
N SER A 4 25.75 21.52 1.55
CA SER A 4 26.20 20.18 1.91
C SER A 4 25.81 19.20 0.80
N GLY A 5 26.66 19.08 -0.21
CA GLY A 5 26.59 18.03 -1.21
C GLY A 5 26.93 16.69 -0.56
N GLN A 6 25.95 15.84 -0.34
CA GLN A 6 26.15 14.46 0.09
C GLN A 6 26.98 13.72 -0.96
N LYS A 7 28.19 13.32 -0.57
CA LYS A 7 29.07 12.46 -1.37
C LYS A 7 28.59 11.02 -1.26
N TYR A 8 27.91 10.54 -2.29
CA TYR A 8 27.63 9.11 -2.44
C TYR A 8 28.92 8.40 -2.85
N HIS A 9 29.31 7.33 -2.16
CA HIS A 9 30.44 6.51 -2.56
C HIS A 9 30.07 5.70 -3.81
N LEU A 10 30.66 6.06 -4.94
CA LEU A 10 30.59 5.29 -6.17
C LEU A 10 31.63 4.16 -6.10
N ARG A 11 31.20 2.92 -5.96
CA ARG A 11 32.05 1.76 -6.20
C ARG A 11 32.00 1.37 -7.66
N SER A 12 33.11 1.58 -8.39
CA SER A 12 33.30 1.03 -9.72
C SER A 12 34.01 -0.31 -9.60
N GLN A 13 33.35 -1.39 -9.96
CA GLN A 13 34.03 -2.67 -10.23
C GLN A 13 34.45 -2.68 -11.70
N ARG A 14 35.74 -2.72 -11.99
CA ARG A 14 36.27 -2.98 -13.33
C ARG A 14 36.29 -4.48 -13.58
N THR A 15 35.53 -4.95 -14.55
CA THR A 15 35.73 -6.25 -15.17
C THR A 15 36.54 -6.08 -16.45
N GLN A 16 37.43 -7.02 -16.75
CA GLN A 16 38.43 -6.99 -17.84
C GLN A 16 37.82 -7.16 -19.25
N GLU A 17 36.52 -7.18 -19.44
CA GLU A 17 35.88 -7.30 -20.73
C GLU A 17 34.92 -6.13 -20.92
N GLY A 18 35.12 -5.33 -21.96
CA GLY A 18 34.53 -4.02 -22.28
C GLY A 18 33.00 -3.95 -22.38
N LEU A 19 32.27 -4.52 -21.45
CA LEU A 19 30.85 -4.32 -21.27
C LEU A 19 30.64 -3.12 -20.34
N ALA A 20 29.76 -2.21 -20.72
CA ALA A 20 29.38 -1.04 -19.92
C ALA A 20 29.01 -1.47 -18.51
N VAL A 21 29.85 -1.10 -17.53
CA VAL A 21 29.58 -1.37 -16.11
C VAL A 21 28.35 -0.58 -15.71
N ALA A 22 27.29 -1.26 -15.32
CA ALA A 22 26.10 -0.60 -14.76
C ALA A 22 26.56 0.22 -13.55
N GLN A 23 26.27 1.51 -13.57
CA GLN A 23 26.54 2.36 -12.43
C GLN A 23 25.59 1.96 -11.29
N ILE A 24 26.13 1.64 -10.12
CA ILE A 24 25.35 1.18 -8.97
C ILE A 24 24.99 2.39 -8.10
N MET A 25 23.72 2.55 -7.82
CA MET A 25 23.23 3.45 -6.80
C MET A 25 23.16 2.65 -5.49
N ASP A 26 23.94 3.02 -4.51
CA ASP A 26 24.10 2.32 -3.24
C ASP A 26 23.49 3.11 -2.05
N PRO A 27 22.16 3.27 -1.98
CA PRO A 27 21.50 3.75 -0.77
C PRO A 27 21.28 2.57 0.18
N ARG A 28 21.57 2.75 1.47
CA ARG A 28 21.25 1.72 2.46
C ARG A 28 19.74 1.59 2.67
N LEU A 29 18.98 2.69 2.56
CA LEU A 29 17.52 2.74 2.70
C LEU A 29 16.87 3.44 1.51
N VAL A 30 15.91 2.79 0.87
CA VAL A 30 15.07 3.41 -0.16
C VAL A 30 13.66 3.65 0.36
N ILE A 31 13.19 4.88 0.25
CA ILE A 31 11.78 5.22 0.49
C ILE A 31 11.07 5.27 -0.86
N LEU A 32 10.13 4.36 -1.09
CA LEU A 32 9.34 4.34 -2.31
C LEU A 32 8.19 5.35 -2.20
N SER A 33 8.29 6.49 -2.85
CA SER A 33 7.27 7.54 -2.80
C SER A 33 7.22 8.38 -4.07
N ARG A 34 6.00 8.70 -4.54
CA ARG A 34 5.76 9.67 -5.61
C ARG A 34 5.79 11.13 -5.13
N GLY A 35 5.74 11.32 -3.82
CA GLY A 35 5.73 12.65 -3.20
C GLY A 35 6.93 12.85 -2.27
N PRO A 36 8.14 13.06 -2.81
CA PRO A 36 9.33 13.26 -1.98
C PRO A 36 9.23 14.50 -1.09
N GLN A 37 8.43 15.51 -1.49
CA GLN A 37 8.20 16.74 -0.74
C GLN A 37 7.11 16.65 0.34
N LEU A 38 6.34 15.55 0.39
CA LEU A 38 5.30 15.36 1.42
C LEU A 38 5.94 15.34 2.82
N TYR A 39 5.32 16.04 3.76
CA TYR A 39 5.80 16.15 5.13
C TYR A 39 6.19 14.80 5.73
N SER A 40 5.30 13.80 5.66
CA SER A 40 5.55 12.47 6.23
C SER A 40 6.69 11.72 5.53
N THR A 41 6.89 11.91 4.21
CA THR A 41 8.00 11.30 3.48
C THR A 41 9.33 11.94 3.89
N LYS A 42 9.38 13.27 3.97
CA LYS A 42 10.56 13.99 4.46
C LYS A 42 10.91 13.61 5.89
N ARG A 43 9.92 13.60 6.79
CA ARG A 43 10.16 13.23 8.19
C ARG A 43 10.76 11.84 8.34
N ILE A 44 10.30 10.85 7.56
CA ILE A 44 10.88 9.50 7.58
C ILE A 44 12.34 9.56 7.08
N ALA A 45 12.61 10.29 6.01
CA ALA A 45 13.96 10.44 5.49
C ALA A 45 14.89 11.12 6.51
N ASP A 46 14.46 12.25 7.07
CA ASP A 46 15.24 13.02 8.06
C ASP A 46 15.58 12.17 9.30
N GLU A 47 14.62 11.41 9.82
CA GLU A 47 14.84 10.55 10.99
C GLU A 47 15.75 9.35 10.67
N ALA A 48 15.62 8.79 9.46
CA ALA A 48 16.49 7.72 9.02
C ALA A 48 17.96 8.23 8.84
N GLU A 49 18.14 9.42 8.25
CA GLU A 49 19.46 10.04 8.12
C GLU A 49 20.09 10.34 9.49
N LYS A 50 19.31 10.86 10.46
CA LYS A 50 19.78 11.04 11.84
C LYS A 50 20.18 9.72 12.51
N ALA A 51 19.51 8.62 12.15
CA ALA A 51 19.85 7.28 12.61
C ALA A 51 21.04 6.66 11.85
N GLY A 52 21.69 7.41 10.95
CA GLY A 52 22.89 6.99 10.22
C GLY A 52 22.63 6.20 8.94
N TRP A 53 21.41 6.23 8.41
CA TRP A 53 21.11 5.61 7.13
C TRP A 53 21.44 6.54 5.96
N ALA A 54 22.03 6.00 4.90
CA ALA A 54 22.09 6.67 3.60
C ALA A 54 20.73 6.48 2.91
N VAL A 55 19.95 7.56 2.77
CA VAL A 55 18.56 7.49 2.32
C VAL A 55 18.40 7.97 0.88
N LYS A 56 17.57 7.26 0.11
CA LYS A 56 17.11 7.71 -1.22
C LYS A 56 15.60 7.60 -1.32
N ILE A 57 14.96 8.64 -1.84
CA ILE A 57 13.52 8.61 -2.15
C ILE A 57 13.37 8.36 -3.64
N LEU A 58 12.69 7.27 -4.01
CA LEU A 58 12.47 6.87 -5.40
C LEU A 58 10.98 6.75 -5.71
N ASP A 59 10.60 7.20 -6.90
CA ASP A 59 9.25 6.97 -7.43
C ASP A 59 9.15 5.51 -7.91
N PRO A 60 8.27 4.68 -7.30
CA PRO A 60 8.15 3.27 -7.67
C PRO A 60 7.76 3.06 -9.14
N LEU A 61 7.09 4.04 -9.78
CA LEU A 61 6.72 3.96 -11.19
C LEU A 61 7.90 4.25 -12.14
N LYS A 62 9.02 4.75 -11.62
CA LYS A 62 10.24 5.02 -12.38
C LYS A 62 11.33 3.97 -12.16
N ILE A 63 11.00 2.92 -11.43
CA ILE A 63 11.86 1.75 -11.24
C ILE A 63 11.48 0.71 -12.27
N GLY A 64 12.42 0.34 -13.13
CA GLY A 64 12.24 -0.74 -14.11
C GLY A 64 12.18 -2.11 -13.44
N PRO A 65 11.40 -3.07 -13.99
CA PRO A 65 11.45 -4.45 -13.54
C PRO A 65 12.85 -5.03 -13.77
N PRO A 66 13.25 -6.06 -13.02
CA PRO A 66 14.50 -6.74 -13.29
C PRO A 66 14.44 -7.38 -14.68
N PRO A 67 15.56 -7.43 -15.41
CA PRO A 67 15.64 -8.19 -16.66
C PRO A 67 15.37 -9.66 -16.39
N PHE A 68 14.87 -10.37 -17.39
CA PHE A 68 14.59 -11.81 -17.34
C PHE A 68 15.31 -12.54 -18.49
N GLY A 69 15.58 -13.83 -18.28
CA GLY A 69 16.17 -14.68 -19.33
C GLY A 69 17.69 -14.79 -19.28
N ASP A 70 18.37 -14.07 -18.40
CA ASP A 70 19.76 -14.30 -18.06
C ASP A 70 19.87 -14.88 -16.64
N ASN A 71 20.88 -15.71 -16.40
CA ASN A 71 21.15 -16.30 -15.08
C ASN A 71 21.81 -15.30 -14.10
N LYS A 72 21.79 -14.01 -14.43
CA LYS A 72 22.35 -12.97 -13.57
C LYS A 72 21.36 -12.61 -12.45
N LYS A 73 21.91 -12.17 -11.32
CA LYS A 73 21.12 -11.68 -10.19
C LYS A 73 20.20 -10.55 -10.68
N SER A 74 18.90 -10.71 -10.45
CA SER A 74 17.90 -9.71 -10.83
C SER A 74 18.24 -8.35 -10.21
N GLU A 75 18.39 -7.32 -11.03
CA GLU A 75 18.70 -5.97 -10.59
C GLU A 75 17.58 -5.02 -10.99
N LEU A 76 17.00 -4.34 -10.01
CA LEU A 76 16.08 -3.23 -10.28
C LEU A 76 16.87 -2.01 -10.71
N GLN A 77 16.34 -1.25 -11.65
CA GLN A 77 17.02 -0.08 -12.19
C GLN A 77 16.18 1.19 -12.06
N HIS A 78 16.84 2.28 -11.72
CA HIS A 78 16.27 3.61 -11.75
C HIS A 78 17.18 4.54 -12.60
N LYS A 79 16.66 5.07 -13.71
CA LYS A 79 17.40 5.93 -14.64
C LYS A 79 18.71 5.31 -15.15
N GLY A 80 18.68 4.01 -15.44
CA GLY A 80 19.86 3.27 -15.93
C GLY A 80 20.87 2.85 -14.85
N TRP A 81 20.60 3.12 -13.57
CA TRP A 81 21.43 2.71 -12.45
C TRP A 81 20.79 1.53 -11.74
N ALA A 82 21.58 0.51 -11.47
CA ALA A 82 21.15 -0.57 -10.59
C ALA A 82 20.91 -0.06 -9.16
N ILE A 83 19.85 -0.55 -8.51
CA ILE A 83 19.54 -0.20 -7.13
C ILE A 83 20.06 -1.34 -6.24
N ASP A 84 21.03 -1.03 -5.39
CA ASP A 84 21.49 -1.89 -4.31
C ASP A 84 21.14 -1.23 -2.98
N CYS A 85 20.29 -1.87 -2.17
CA CYS A 85 19.88 -1.35 -0.87
C CYS A 85 19.60 -2.46 0.13
N GLU A 86 19.74 -2.16 1.42
CA GLU A 86 19.50 -3.10 2.50
C GLU A 86 18.01 -3.19 2.86
N ALA A 87 17.31 -2.05 2.78
CA ALA A 87 15.91 -1.96 3.20
C ALA A 87 15.11 -0.97 2.34
N ILE A 88 13.80 -1.19 2.30
CA ILE A 88 12.86 -0.23 1.71
C ILE A 88 11.70 0.09 2.66
N ILE A 89 11.22 1.33 2.59
CA ILE A 89 9.96 1.77 3.20
C ILE A 89 8.98 2.12 2.08
N PRO A 90 7.99 1.27 1.78
CA PRO A 90 6.99 1.53 0.77
C PRO A 90 5.96 2.58 1.24
N ARG A 91 5.88 3.69 0.53
CA ARG A 91 4.85 4.70 0.67
C ARG A 91 3.97 4.75 -0.57
N ILE A 92 3.35 3.60 -0.83
CA ILE A 92 2.55 3.39 -2.03
C ILE A 92 1.20 4.10 -1.88
N GLY A 93 0.88 5.03 -2.77
CA GLY A 93 -0.42 5.69 -2.82
C GLY A 93 -1.50 4.77 -3.41
N TYR A 94 -2.78 5.04 -3.08
CA TYR A 94 -3.92 4.24 -3.57
C TYR A 94 -3.94 4.12 -5.10
N SER A 95 -3.75 5.23 -5.80
CA SER A 95 -3.82 5.29 -7.27
C SER A 95 -2.78 4.43 -8.01
N ILE A 96 -1.79 3.92 -7.29
CA ILE A 96 -0.72 3.08 -7.86
C ILE A 96 -0.56 1.75 -7.11
N THR A 97 -1.61 1.28 -6.42
CA THR A 97 -1.52 0.09 -5.57
C THR A 97 -0.89 -1.07 -6.31
N GLU A 98 -1.42 -1.48 -7.47
CA GLU A 98 -0.93 -2.64 -8.21
C GLU A 98 0.54 -2.46 -8.64
N LYS A 99 0.82 -1.41 -9.42
CA LYS A 99 2.19 -1.15 -9.91
C LYS A 99 3.19 -0.92 -8.79
N GLY A 100 2.77 -0.23 -7.72
CA GLY A 100 3.62 0.06 -6.58
C GLY A 100 3.95 -1.19 -5.78
N THR A 101 2.97 -2.05 -5.52
CA THR A 101 3.19 -3.31 -4.79
C THR A 101 3.95 -4.34 -5.62
N ASP A 102 3.84 -4.31 -6.96
CA ASP A 102 4.70 -5.14 -7.81
C ASP A 102 6.18 -4.76 -7.65
N ARG A 103 6.50 -3.45 -7.57
CA ARG A 103 7.87 -3.01 -7.26
C ARG A 103 8.32 -3.44 -5.86
N VAL A 104 7.44 -3.35 -4.86
CA VAL A 104 7.73 -3.87 -3.51
C VAL A 104 8.05 -5.36 -3.57
N ARG A 105 7.27 -6.14 -4.30
CA ARG A 105 7.49 -7.59 -4.49
C ARG A 105 8.82 -7.90 -5.17
N ASP A 106 9.25 -7.07 -6.11
CA ASP A 106 10.54 -7.27 -6.75
C ASP A 106 11.70 -7.07 -5.75
N PHE A 107 11.62 -6.08 -4.85
CA PHE A 107 12.58 -5.92 -3.75
C PHE A 107 12.54 -7.11 -2.79
N GLU A 108 11.35 -7.63 -2.45
CA GLU A 108 11.20 -8.84 -1.63
C GLU A 108 11.94 -10.04 -2.26
N ARG A 109 11.78 -10.23 -3.58
CA ARG A 109 12.47 -11.31 -4.33
C ARG A 109 13.98 -11.16 -4.34
N MET A 110 14.48 -9.93 -4.26
CA MET A 110 15.91 -9.65 -4.14
C MET A 110 16.45 -9.89 -2.71
N GLY A 111 15.59 -10.21 -1.74
CA GLY A 111 15.96 -10.40 -0.34
C GLY A 111 16.15 -9.09 0.43
N VAL A 112 15.67 -7.96 -0.09
CA VAL A 112 15.71 -6.67 0.58
C VAL A 112 14.70 -6.64 1.73
N ILE A 113 15.07 -6.07 2.86
CA ILE A 113 14.14 -5.88 3.99
C ILE A 113 13.05 -4.89 3.60
N VAL A 114 11.80 -5.31 3.72
CA VAL A 114 10.65 -4.51 3.29
C VAL A 114 9.72 -4.18 4.47
N MET A 115 9.36 -2.92 4.64
CA MET A 115 8.49 -2.44 5.72
C MET A 115 7.38 -1.55 5.16
N ASN A 116 6.20 -2.03 4.87
CA ASN A 116 5.50 -3.29 4.97
C ASN A 116 5.57 -4.10 3.65
N SER A 117 5.22 -5.41 3.72
CA SER A 117 5.23 -6.30 2.56
C SER A 117 4.22 -5.91 1.47
N SER A 118 4.49 -6.34 0.24
CA SER A 118 3.58 -6.16 -0.90
C SER A 118 2.19 -6.76 -0.64
N ASP A 119 2.14 -7.95 -0.03
CA ASP A 119 0.90 -8.62 0.35
C ASP A 119 0.18 -7.86 1.48
N GLY A 120 0.89 -7.45 2.52
CA GLY A 120 0.33 -6.65 3.61
C GLY A 120 -0.28 -5.34 3.13
N ILE A 121 0.36 -4.66 2.18
CA ILE A 121 -0.17 -3.44 1.57
C ILE A 121 -1.46 -3.74 0.78
N LYS A 122 -1.49 -4.80 -0.03
CA LYS A 122 -2.68 -5.17 -0.81
C LYS A 122 -3.85 -5.57 0.09
N ARG A 123 -3.61 -6.46 1.05
CA ARG A 123 -4.64 -6.93 2.00
C ARG A 123 -5.25 -5.80 2.81
N SER A 124 -4.43 -4.90 3.33
CA SER A 124 -4.92 -3.77 4.14
C SER A 124 -5.77 -2.77 3.35
N ARG A 125 -5.72 -2.78 2.02
CA ARG A 125 -6.47 -1.85 1.16
C ARG A 125 -7.84 -2.35 0.76
N ASP A 126 -8.03 -3.65 0.68
CA ASP A 126 -9.34 -4.24 0.45
C ASP A 126 -10.04 -4.46 1.80
N LYS A 127 -11.14 -3.73 2.01
CA LYS A 127 -11.87 -3.76 3.30
C LYS A 127 -12.49 -5.14 3.59
N LEU A 128 -12.81 -5.91 2.54
CA LEU A 128 -13.30 -7.26 2.72
C LEU A 128 -12.18 -8.18 3.20
N ILE A 129 -11.06 -8.20 2.49
CA ILE A 129 -9.90 -9.05 2.82
C ILE A 129 -9.33 -8.68 4.19
N ALA A 130 -9.20 -7.37 4.48
CA ALA A 130 -8.74 -6.91 5.78
C ALA A 130 -9.69 -7.35 6.91
N GLY A 131 -11.00 -7.19 6.72
CA GLY A 131 -12.02 -7.63 7.71
C GLY A 131 -11.99 -9.13 7.94
N GLN A 132 -11.88 -9.94 6.87
CA GLN A 132 -11.75 -11.39 6.97
C GLN A 132 -10.50 -11.80 7.74
N ALA A 133 -9.34 -11.22 7.42
CA ALA A 133 -8.09 -11.52 8.10
C ALA A 133 -8.14 -11.18 9.61
N LEU A 134 -8.79 -10.08 9.98
CA LEU A 134 -9.00 -9.71 11.37
C LEU A 134 -9.93 -10.71 12.09
N ALA A 135 -11.04 -11.10 11.45
CA ALA A 135 -11.99 -12.07 11.99
C ALA A 135 -11.34 -13.45 12.17
N GLU A 136 -10.57 -13.91 11.18
CA GLU A 136 -9.80 -15.16 11.25
C GLU A 136 -8.76 -15.13 12.38
N GLY A 137 -8.19 -13.95 12.66
CA GLY A 137 -7.29 -13.70 13.80
C GLY A 137 -8.02 -13.59 15.16
N GLY A 138 -9.34 -13.80 15.22
CA GLY A 138 -10.14 -13.70 16.44
C GLY A 138 -10.37 -12.28 16.93
N ILE A 139 -10.12 -11.27 16.10
CA ILE A 139 -10.35 -9.85 16.42
C ILE A 139 -11.82 -9.53 16.12
N PRO A 140 -12.59 -8.96 17.07
CA PRO A 140 -13.96 -8.54 16.81
C PRO A 140 -14.04 -7.53 15.65
N VAL A 141 -14.89 -7.82 14.69
CA VAL A 141 -15.16 -6.94 13.54
C VAL A 141 -16.66 -6.79 13.37
N PRO A 142 -17.16 -5.65 12.87
CA PRO A 142 -18.56 -5.47 12.56
C PRO A 142 -19.06 -6.53 11.56
N ILE A 143 -20.28 -7.04 11.75
CA ILE A 143 -20.90 -7.98 10.82
C ILE A 143 -20.92 -7.35 9.43
N THR A 144 -20.34 -8.04 8.46
CA THR A 144 -20.17 -7.51 7.11
C THR A 144 -20.60 -8.55 6.09
N ALA A 145 -21.40 -8.14 5.12
CA ALA A 145 -21.84 -8.96 4.00
C ALA A 145 -21.38 -8.34 2.68
N GLN A 146 -20.74 -9.14 1.82
CA GLN A 146 -20.42 -8.76 0.45
C GLN A 146 -21.65 -8.94 -0.43
N ILE A 147 -21.83 -8.01 -1.36
CA ILE A 147 -22.83 -8.11 -2.41
C ILE A 147 -22.09 -8.38 -3.72
N VAL A 148 -22.42 -9.49 -4.35
CA VAL A 148 -21.88 -9.88 -5.66
C VAL A 148 -22.86 -9.52 -6.78
N THR A 149 -24.15 -9.77 -6.54
CA THR A 149 -25.22 -9.43 -7.47
C THR A 149 -26.31 -8.63 -6.76
N TRP A 150 -27.18 -8.01 -7.54
CA TRP A 150 -28.31 -7.24 -6.98
C TRP A 150 -29.21 -8.06 -6.08
N GLU A 151 -29.44 -9.33 -6.41
CA GLU A 151 -30.30 -10.26 -5.68
C GLU A 151 -29.81 -10.53 -4.26
N ASP A 152 -28.51 -10.36 -4.01
CA ASP A 152 -27.92 -10.54 -2.68
C ASP A 152 -28.30 -9.43 -1.70
N THR A 153 -28.75 -8.27 -2.20
CA THR A 153 -28.88 -7.02 -1.44
C THR A 153 -29.78 -7.17 -0.22
N ASN A 154 -30.97 -7.73 -0.37
CA ASN A 154 -31.93 -7.86 0.73
C ASN A 154 -31.40 -8.80 1.82
N ARG A 155 -30.82 -9.93 1.41
CA ARG A 155 -30.23 -10.89 2.34
C ARG A 155 -29.04 -10.30 3.09
N ALA A 156 -28.22 -9.49 2.42
CA ALA A 156 -27.09 -8.80 3.04
C ALA A 156 -27.54 -7.78 4.09
N ILE A 157 -28.56 -6.96 3.79
CA ILE A 157 -29.13 -6.00 4.73
C ILE A 157 -29.69 -6.72 5.97
N THR A 158 -30.48 -7.78 5.77
CA THR A 158 -31.02 -8.58 6.89
C THR A 158 -29.90 -9.19 7.74
N ARG A 159 -28.83 -9.70 7.10
CA ARG A 159 -27.72 -10.36 7.79
C ARG A 159 -26.94 -9.43 8.71
N VAL A 160 -26.85 -8.15 8.39
CA VAL A 160 -26.16 -7.14 9.22
C VAL A 160 -27.07 -6.50 10.28
N GLY A 161 -28.28 -7.03 10.48
CA GLY A 161 -29.24 -6.53 11.48
C GLY A 161 -30.23 -5.51 10.94
N GLY A 162 -30.30 -5.29 9.63
CA GLY A 162 -31.23 -4.32 9.03
C GLY A 162 -30.61 -2.93 8.91
N THR A 163 -31.44 -1.91 9.09
CA THR A 163 -31.04 -0.50 9.05
C THR A 163 -31.22 0.18 10.41
N PRO A 164 -30.37 1.16 10.80
CA PRO A 164 -29.31 1.76 9.98
C PRO A 164 -28.15 0.80 9.71
N CYS A 165 -27.58 0.87 8.51
CA CYS A 165 -26.42 0.09 8.12
C CYS A 165 -25.43 0.93 7.28
N VAL A 166 -24.18 0.47 7.20
CA VAL A 166 -23.15 1.13 6.41
C VAL A 166 -23.00 0.42 5.06
N VAL A 167 -23.15 1.17 3.98
CA VAL A 167 -22.85 0.69 2.61
C VAL A 167 -21.53 1.28 2.17
N LYS A 168 -20.58 0.42 1.77
CA LYS A 168 -19.24 0.88 1.36
C LYS A 168 -18.65 0.03 0.25
N SER A 169 -17.75 0.61 -0.56
CA SER A 169 -16.94 -0.15 -1.51
C SER A 169 -15.82 -0.90 -0.79
N THR A 170 -15.45 -2.09 -1.30
CA THR A 170 -14.28 -2.84 -0.83
C THR A 170 -13.01 -2.02 -0.92
N GLU A 171 -12.89 -1.18 -1.95
CA GLU A 171 -11.75 -0.31 -2.19
C GLU A 171 -12.12 1.17 -2.07
N GLY A 172 -11.14 2.02 -1.81
CA GLY A 172 -11.32 3.46 -1.67
C GLY A 172 -10.60 4.03 -0.45
N THR A 173 -10.28 5.33 -0.51
CA THR A 173 -9.56 6.05 0.54
C THR A 173 -10.32 7.30 0.99
N HIS A 174 -10.00 7.80 2.19
CA HIS A 174 -10.52 9.07 2.74
C HIS A 174 -12.06 9.13 2.87
N GLY A 175 -12.71 7.99 3.19
CA GLY A 175 -14.17 7.95 3.36
C GLY A 175 -14.98 8.06 2.05
N SER A 176 -14.32 8.19 0.90
CA SER A 176 -15.01 8.14 -0.38
C SER A 176 -15.61 6.74 -0.59
N GLY A 177 -16.93 6.68 -0.83
CA GLY A 177 -17.65 5.41 -0.99
C GLY A 177 -18.00 4.70 0.33
N VAL A 178 -18.16 5.45 1.44
CA VAL A 178 -18.72 4.96 2.70
C VAL A 178 -19.96 5.80 3.04
N PHE A 179 -21.11 5.15 3.18
CA PHE A 179 -22.40 5.81 3.37
C PHE A 179 -23.19 5.15 4.49
N LEU A 180 -23.81 5.94 5.35
CA LEU A 180 -24.79 5.47 6.32
C LEU A 180 -26.18 5.47 5.67
N ALA A 181 -26.80 4.32 5.63
CA ALA A 181 -28.16 4.13 5.16
C ALA A 181 -29.12 3.96 6.33
N HIS A 182 -30.04 4.92 6.51
CA HIS A 182 -31.02 4.90 7.59
C HIS A 182 -32.26 4.07 7.24
N THR A 183 -32.48 3.77 5.96
CA THR A 183 -33.62 2.98 5.48
C THR A 183 -33.13 1.92 4.50
N GLU A 184 -33.87 0.82 4.40
CA GLU A 184 -33.58 -0.23 3.41
C GLU A 184 -33.63 0.28 1.98
N GLN A 185 -34.56 1.18 1.67
CA GLN A 185 -34.65 1.79 0.34
C GLN A 185 -33.37 2.55 0.00
N HIS A 186 -32.85 3.33 0.95
CA HIS A 186 -31.60 4.07 0.76
C HIS A 186 -30.40 3.11 0.61
N ALA A 187 -30.33 2.05 1.44
CA ALA A 187 -29.28 1.04 1.31
C ALA A 187 -29.28 0.38 -0.06
N ARG A 188 -30.45 -0.02 -0.58
CA ARG A 188 -30.61 -0.59 -1.92
C ARG A 188 -30.16 0.39 -3.01
N GLN A 189 -30.57 1.64 -2.92
CA GLN A 189 -30.19 2.66 -3.90
C GLN A 189 -28.65 2.84 -3.95
N LEU A 190 -27.97 2.87 -2.81
CA LEU A 190 -26.51 2.97 -2.73
C LEU A 190 -25.82 1.73 -3.34
N VAL A 191 -26.32 0.55 -3.01
CA VAL A 191 -25.82 -0.72 -3.59
C VAL A 191 -25.98 -0.72 -5.10
N TYR A 192 -27.16 -0.36 -5.61
CA TYR A 192 -27.42 -0.29 -7.04
C TYR A 192 -26.43 0.65 -7.74
N GLN A 193 -26.26 1.86 -7.21
CA GLN A 193 -25.33 2.85 -7.78
C GLN A 193 -23.87 2.36 -7.78
N MET A 194 -23.47 1.56 -6.79
CA MET A 194 -22.13 0.98 -6.74
C MET A 194 -21.97 -0.12 -7.79
N LEU A 195 -22.94 -1.03 -7.91
CA LEU A 195 -22.91 -2.11 -8.90
C LEU A 195 -22.87 -1.57 -10.34
N GLU A 196 -23.71 -0.56 -10.65
CA GLU A 196 -23.72 0.12 -11.96
C GLU A 196 -22.35 0.73 -12.34
N ARG A 197 -21.57 1.12 -11.35
CA ARG A 197 -20.20 1.64 -11.54
C ARG A 197 -19.12 0.56 -11.54
N GLY A 198 -19.50 -0.70 -11.52
CA GLY A 198 -18.56 -1.83 -11.44
C GLY A 198 -17.81 -1.92 -10.12
N MET A 199 -18.32 -1.25 -9.06
CA MET A 199 -17.73 -1.34 -7.72
C MET A 199 -18.21 -2.61 -7.02
N ARG A 200 -17.43 -3.06 -6.03
CA ARG A 200 -17.79 -4.20 -5.18
C ARG A 200 -18.37 -3.70 -3.84
N PRO A 201 -19.70 -3.65 -3.67
CA PRO A 201 -20.30 -3.14 -2.43
C PRO A 201 -20.23 -4.14 -1.29
N LEU A 202 -20.09 -3.59 -0.09
CA LEU A 202 -20.24 -4.26 1.19
C LEU A 202 -21.39 -3.58 1.94
N VAL A 203 -22.21 -4.37 2.64
CA VAL A 203 -23.10 -3.88 3.68
C VAL A 203 -22.55 -4.34 5.02
N GLN A 204 -22.52 -3.43 5.99
CA GLN A 204 -21.95 -3.67 7.31
C GLN A 204 -22.88 -3.11 8.37
N GLU A 205 -22.95 -3.80 9.53
CA GLU A 205 -23.68 -3.28 10.68
C GLU A 205 -23.16 -1.89 11.07
N TYR A 206 -24.07 -1.06 11.54
CA TYR A 206 -23.72 0.26 12.06
C TYR A 206 -23.43 0.16 13.56
N ILE A 207 -22.22 0.57 13.95
CA ILE A 207 -21.82 0.63 15.36
C ILE A 207 -22.20 2.01 15.90
N GLU A 208 -23.35 2.08 16.57
CA GLU A 208 -23.91 3.34 17.04
C GLU A 208 -23.01 4.02 18.07
N GLU A 209 -22.36 3.27 18.94
CA GLU A 209 -21.49 3.79 20.01
C GLU A 209 -20.31 4.58 19.47
N SER A 210 -19.86 4.29 18.27
CA SER A 210 -18.74 5.03 17.67
C SER A 210 -19.14 6.40 17.13
N HIS A 211 -20.41 6.62 16.74
CA HIS A 211 -20.92 7.87 16.15
C HIS A 211 -19.99 8.48 15.09
N GLY A 212 -19.36 7.64 14.25
CA GLY A 212 -18.42 8.11 13.24
C GLY A 212 -17.06 8.56 13.79
N LYS A 213 -16.76 8.31 15.05
CA LYS A 213 -15.41 8.44 15.60
C LYS A 213 -14.58 7.21 15.29
N ASP A 214 -13.31 7.42 14.95
CA ASP A 214 -12.35 6.35 14.72
C ASP A 214 -11.13 6.50 15.63
N ILE A 215 -10.49 5.38 15.91
CA ILE A 215 -9.20 5.34 16.60
C ILE A 215 -8.17 4.87 15.60
N ARG A 216 -7.08 5.60 15.49
CA ARG A 216 -5.94 5.19 14.66
C ARG A 216 -4.88 4.54 15.54
N ALA A 217 -4.76 3.23 15.42
CA ALA A 217 -3.70 2.49 16.06
C ALA A 217 -2.44 2.48 15.17
N LEU A 218 -1.30 2.77 15.76
CA LEU A 218 0.01 2.63 15.12
C LEU A 218 0.80 1.58 15.89
N VAL A 219 1.27 0.57 15.19
CA VAL A 219 2.12 -0.48 15.77
C VAL A 219 3.48 -0.44 15.12
N VAL A 220 4.53 -0.33 15.94
CA VAL A 220 5.93 -0.33 15.49
C VAL A 220 6.72 -1.26 16.40
N GLY A 221 7.44 -2.23 15.82
CA GLY A 221 8.24 -3.19 16.58
C GLY A 221 7.42 -4.03 17.59
N GLY A 222 6.15 -4.32 17.27
CA GLY A 222 5.24 -5.10 18.12
C GLY A 222 4.64 -4.33 19.31
N LYS A 223 4.78 -3.02 19.35
CA LYS A 223 4.23 -2.13 20.39
C LYS A 223 3.39 -1.03 19.76
#